data_e523abf095074273848c9ee84772ae70
#
_entry.id   e523abf095074273848c9ee84772ae70
#
_cell.length_a   1.000
_cell.length_b   1.000
_cell.length_c   1.000
_cell.angle_alpha   90.00
_cell.angle_beta   90.00
_cell.angle_gamma   90.00
#
_symmetry.space_group_name_H-M   'P 1'
#
loop_
_entity.id
_entity.type
_entity.pdbx_description
1 polymer ?
#
loop_
_entity_poly.entity_id
_entity_poly.type
_entity_poly.pdbx_seq_one_letter_code
_entity_poly.pdbx_strand_id
1 'polypeptide(L)'
;MEKTGACTVDPRRGRRQYADMAQVAGDRPVPLWRLFWRMGGWLTLIFVLILSILTFISHISLNLAHRFDAEGRETAADLLDKYQRVTTDSDGDREVTYYFQLRFETNRGETINLTRSVGSSLYRNSDIGDRVPIWYLESAPDTTELRRGENRTASIITRWIALIFGVAALLAMWFPGRKAVAAVRAGRYGTRETARVTGTKRTNYRVNNRYRYRLTWEEQNGRHGESLAYKEHQLSPYQPGQEITVYQGIKRAWWSGDVGERPGTSE
;
A
#
# COMPACT_ATOMS: atom_id res chain seq x y z
N MET A 1 11.04 -28.30 -60.77
CA MET A 1 9.96 -28.70 -59.83
C MET A 1 10.02 -27.76 -58.63
N GLU A 2 9.28 -26.68 -58.78
CA GLU A 2 9.24 -25.56 -57.82
C GLU A 2 8.03 -25.77 -56.88
N LYS A 3 8.22 -25.97 -55.60
CA LYS A 3 7.16 -26.13 -54.62
C LYS A 3 6.75 -24.75 -54.12
N THR A 4 5.67 -24.22 -54.69
CA THR A 4 4.98 -23.04 -54.16
C THR A 4 4.29 -23.39 -52.84
N GLY A 5 4.90 -22.99 -51.72
CA GLY A 5 4.29 -23.10 -50.40
C GLY A 5 3.21 -22.04 -50.20
N ALA A 6 1.96 -22.41 -50.34
CA ALA A 6 0.83 -21.54 -49.99
C ALA A 6 0.81 -21.32 -48.45
N CYS A 7 1.03 -20.08 -48.05
CA CYS A 7 0.91 -19.60 -46.69
C CYS A 7 -0.58 -19.56 -46.31
N THR A 8 -1.12 -20.62 -45.73
CA THR A 8 -2.48 -20.69 -45.20
C THR A 8 -2.56 -19.83 -43.91
N VAL A 9 -3.11 -18.64 -44.06
CA VAL A 9 -3.45 -17.76 -42.91
C VAL A 9 -4.58 -18.44 -42.12
N ASP A 10 -4.29 -18.86 -40.88
CA ASP A 10 -5.28 -19.48 -40.01
C ASP A 10 -6.37 -18.45 -39.62
N PRO A 11 -7.63 -18.63 -40.05
CA PRO A 11 -8.72 -17.68 -39.79
C PRO A 11 -9.08 -17.59 -38.27
N ARG A 12 -8.62 -18.54 -37.45
CA ARG A 12 -8.82 -18.53 -36.00
C ARG A 12 -7.89 -17.54 -35.29
N ARG A 13 -6.71 -17.27 -35.85
CA ARG A 13 -5.76 -16.27 -35.32
C ARG A 13 -6.31 -14.85 -35.46
N GLY A 14 -6.97 -14.53 -36.57
CA GLY A 14 -7.62 -13.24 -36.80
C GLY A 14 -8.77 -12.99 -35.79
N ARG A 15 -9.65 -13.98 -35.56
CA ARG A 15 -10.77 -13.82 -34.62
C ARG A 15 -10.34 -13.62 -33.18
N ARG A 16 -9.27 -14.25 -32.70
CA ARG A 16 -8.72 -14.02 -31.36
C ARG A 16 -8.10 -12.62 -31.25
N GLN A 17 -7.46 -12.15 -32.29
CA GLN A 17 -6.85 -10.83 -32.34
C GLN A 17 -7.91 -9.71 -32.30
N TYR A 18 -9.05 -9.89 -33.01
CA TYR A 18 -10.20 -8.97 -32.94
C TYR A 18 -10.92 -9.02 -31.58
N ALA A 19 -11.04 -10.21 -30.97
CA ALA A 19 -11.62 -10.35 -29.64
C ALA A 19 -10.75 -9.69 -28.55
N ASP A 20 -9.42 -9.77 -28.64
CA ASP A 20 -8.49 -9.10 -27.74
C ASP A 20 -8.50 -7.56 -27.92
N MET A 21 -8.69 -7.07 -29.16
CA MET A 21 -8.88 -5.63 -29.41
C MET A 21 -10.19 -5.11 -28.80
N ALA A 22 -11.28 -5.86 -28.95
CA ALA A 22 -12.57 -5.52 -28.33
C ALA A 22 -12.54 -5.55 -26.80
N GLN A 23 -11.66 -6.34 -26.18
CA GLN A 23 -11.46 -6.33 -24.73
C GLN A 23 -10.69 -5.10 -24.21
N VAL A 24 -9.85 -4.49 -25.05
CA VAL A 24 -9.08 -3.29 -24.70
C VAL A 24 -9.90 -2.02 -25.00
N ALA A 25 -10.58 -1.99 -26.14
CA ALA A 25 -11.55 -0.94 -26.51
C ALA A 25 -12.94 -1.34 -26.00
N GLY A 26 -13.22 -1.12 -24.72
CA GLY A 26 -14.55 -1.44 -24.18
C GLY A 26 -15.61 -0.51 -24.76
N ASP A 27 -16.70 -1.07 -25.31
CA ASP A 27 -17.86 -0.36 -25.89
C ASP A 27 -18.61 0.54 -24.91
N ARG A 28 -18.13 0.68 -23.70
CA ARG A 28 -18.79 1.46 -22.63
C ARG A 28 -17.75 2.30 -21.88
N PRO A 29 -18.16 3.50 -21.41
CA PRO A 29 -17.31 4.33 -20.57
C PRO A 29 -16.82 3.57 -19.32
N VAL A 30 -15.52 3.60 -19.08
CA VAL A 30 -14.92 2.93 -17.92
C VAL A 30 -15.33 3.68 -16.66
N PRO A 31 -15.85 2.99 -15.63
CA PRO A 31 -16.25 3.63 -14.37
C PRO A 31 -15.03 4.17 -13.61
N LEU A 32 -15.24 5.28 -12.88
CA LEU A 32 -14.19 6.02 -12.16
C LEU A 32 -13.37 5.12 -11.22
N TRP A 33 -14.03 4.21 -10.46
CA TRP A 33 -13.35 3.34 -9.51
C TRP A 33 -12.35 2.40 -10.20
N ARG A 34 -12.67 1.87 -11.40
CA ARG A 34 -11.79 1.01 -12.18
C ARG A 34 -10.53 1.75 -12.64
N LEU A 35 -10.68 3.01 -13.08
CA LEU A 35 -9.55 3.86 -13.43
C LEU A 35 -8.72 4.23 -12.20
N PHE A 36 -9.36 4.56 -11.09
CA PHE A 36 -8.69 4.83 -9.82
C PHE A 36 -7.77 3.67 -9.41
N TRP A 37 -8.28 2.42 -9.43
CA TRP A 37 -7.47 1.24 -9.12
C TRP A 37 -6.32 1.02 -10.10
N ARG A 38 -6.56 1.18 -11.40
CA ARG A 38 -5.53 1.05 -12.45
C ARG A 38 -4.44 2.11 -12.35
N MET A 39 -4.75 3.28 -11.81
CA MET A 39 -3.81 4.39 -11.62
C MET A 39 -3.04 4.34 -10.29
N GLY A 40 -3.17 3.27 -9.52
CA GLY A 40 -2.44 3.05 -8.28
C GLY A 40 -3.25 3.33 -7.00
N GLY A 41 -4.58 3.48 -7.10
CA GLY A 41 -5.48 3.71 -5.96
C GLY A 41 -5.45 2.59 -4.91
N TRP A 42 -4.95 1.40 -5.23
CA TRP A 42 -4.77 0.30 -4.29
C TRP A 42 -3.80 0.63 -3.14
N LEU A 43 -2.82 1.53 -3.37
CA LEU A 43 -1.92 2.01 -2.32
C LEU A 43 -2.69 2.69 -1.17
N THR A 44 -3.80 3.35 -1.48
CA THR A 44 -4.65 3.97 -0.46
C THR A 44 -5.13 2.95 0.57
N LEU A 45 -5.51 1.73 0.13
CA LEU A 45 -5.96 0.68 1.07
C LEU A 45 -4.86 0.26 2.03
N ILE A 46 -3.63 0.15 1.55
CA ILE A 46 -2.49 -0.22 2.42
C ILE A 46 -2.29 0.85 3.49
N PHE A 47 -2.24 2.13 3.11
CA PHE A 47 -2.08 3.21 4.08
C PHE A 47 -3.25 3.31 5.05
N VAL A 48 -4.49 3.12 4.59
CA VAL A 48 -5.68 3.10 5.46
C VAL A 48 -5.65 1.92 6.43
N LEU A 49 -5.21 0.74 5.99
CA LEU A 49 -5.06 -0.42 6.86
C LEU A 49 -4.03 -0.16 7.96
N ILE A 50 -2.84 0.34 7.59
CA ILE A 50 -1.79 0.70 8.56
C ILE A 50 -2.30 1.77 9.54
N LEU A 51 -2.96 2.82 9.04
CA LEU A 51 -3.55 3.86 9.85
C LEU A 51 -4.55 3.29 10.86
N SER A 52 -5.42 2.37 10.43
CA SER A 52 -6.41 1.72 11.30
C SER A 52 -5.76 0.92 12.41
N ILE A 53 -4.70 0.14 12.09
CA ILE A 53 -3.94 -0.64 13.08
C ILE A 53 -3.26 0.30 14.09
N LEU A 54 -2.57 1.34 13.63
CA LEU A 54 -1.89 2.31 14.50
C LEU A 54 -2.87 3.05 15.41
N THR A 55 -4.03 3.44 14.88
CA THR A 55 -5.09 4.10 15.67
C THR A 55 -5.63 3.16 16.75
N PHE A 56 -5.84 1.89 16.42
CA PHE A 56 -6.28 0.86 17.38
C PHE A 56 -5.26 0.63 18.49
N ILE A 57 -3.97 0.48 18.13
CA ILE A 57 -2.87 0.33 19.13
C ILE A 57 -2.81 1.57 20.02
N SER A 58 -2.88 2.77 19.45
CA SER A 58 -2.87 4.01 20.22
C SER A 58 -4.04 4.10 21.20
N HIS A 59 -5.23 3.65 20.79
CA HIS A 59 -6.41 3.64 21.65
C HIS A 59 -6.24 2.66 22.83
N ILE A 60 -5.73 1.46 22.59
CA ILE A 60 -5.44 0.49 23.64
C ILE A 60 -4.42 1.07 24.63
N SER A 61 -3.30 1.62 24.13
CA SER A 61 -2.25 2.20 24.99
C SER A 61 -2.78 3.38 25.81
N LEU A 62 -3.66 4.21 25.25
CA LEU A 62 -4.27 5.31 25.97
C LEU A 62 -5.23 4.83 27.08
N ASN A 63 -6.09 3.85 26.78
CA ASN A 63 -6.98 3.28 27.78
C ASN A 63 -6.18 2.64 28.93
N LEU A 64 -5.09 1.97 28.59
CA LEU A 64 -4.20 1.39 29.59
C LEU A 64 -3.52 2.48 30.45
N ALA A 65 -3.06 3.57 29.83
CA ALA A 65 -2.51 4.72 30.56
C ALA A 65 -3.54 5.34 31.52
N HIS A 66 -4.81 5.50 31.12
CA HIS A 66 -5.87 5.98 32.01
C HIS A 66 -6.13 5.03 33.20
N ARG A 67 -6.05 3.72 32.98
CA ARG A 67 -6.15 2.74 34.06
C ARG A 67 -4.98 2.85 35.03
N PHE A 68 -3.75 3.02 34.53
CA PHE A 68 -2.58 3.25 35.41
C PHE A 68 -2.67 4.58 36.18
N ASP A 69 -3.24 5.63 35.57
CA ASP A 69 -3.47 6.89 36.27
C ASP A 69 -4.51 6.74 37.41
N ALA A 70 -5.51 5.86 37.24
CA ALA A 70 -6.61 5.68 38.22
C ALA A 70 -6.28 4.65 39.33
N GLU A 71 -5.69 3.50 38.99
CA GLU A 71 -5.52 2.36 39.90
C GLU A 71 -4.08 1.81 39.94
N GLY A 72 -3.13 2.50 39.25
CA GLY A 72 -1.73 2.06 39.25
C GLY A 72 -1.07 2.19 40.62
N ARG A 73 -0.43 1.11 41.11
CA ARG A 73 0.30 1.05 42.35
C ARG A 73 1.78 0.85 42.10
N GLU A 74 2.60 1.63 42.79
CA GLU A 74 4.04 1.49 42.76
C GLU A 74 4.48 0.41 43.74
N THR A 75 5.40 -0.44 43.30
CA THR A 75 6.09 -1.43 44.17
C THR A 75 7.51 -1.65 43.65
N ALA A 76 8.33 -2.31 44.46
CA ALA A 76 9.66 -2.74 44.03
C ALA A 76 9.62 -4.23 43.70
N ALA A 77 10.06 -4.57 42.49
CA ALA A 77 10.20 -5.96 42.06
C ALA A 77 11.64 -6.41 42.17
N ASP A 78 11.88 -7.61 42.72
CA ASP A 78 13.19 -8.24 42.74
C ASP A 78 13.54 -8.79 41.35
N LEU A 79 14.72 -8.47 40.83
CA LEU A 79 15.24 -9.01 39.58
C LEU A 79 15.81 -10.41 39.84
N LEU A 80 15.07 -11.43 39.41
CA LEU A 80 15.46 -12.83 39.62
C LEU A 80 16.46 -13.32 38.58
N ASP A 81 16.27 -12.91 37.32
CA ASP A 81 17.09 -13.31 36.19
C ASP A 81 17.03 -12.27 35.07
N LYS A 82 18.09 -12.21 34.27
CA LYS A 82 18.16 -11.39 33.07
C LYS A 82 18.76 -12.18 31.91
N TYR A 83 18.11 -12.17 30.77
CA TYR A 83 18.59 -12.86 29.59
C TYR A 83 18.31 -12.07 28.31
N GLN A 84 19.02 -12.44 27.25
CA GLN A 84 18.81 -11.88 25.93
C GLN A 84 18.32 -12.95 24.96
N ARG A 85 17.42 -12.57 24.05
CA ARG A 85 16.96 -13.41 22.97
C ARG A 85 17.43 -12.80 21.65
N VAL A 86 18.19 -13.58 20.89
CA VAL A 86 18.62 -13.19 19.54
C VAL A 86 17.67 -13.85 18.54
N THR A 87 17.00 -13.04 17.75
CA THR A 87 16.19 -13.50 16.63
C THR A 87 16.87 -13.06 15.35
N THR A 88 17.05 -13.99 14.40
CA THR A 88 17.57 -13.67 13.06
C THR A 88 16.38 -13.71 12.11
N ASP A 89 16.16 -12.65 11.36
CA ASP A 89 15.07 -12.60 10.37
C ASP A 89 15.50 -13.27 9.04
N SER A 90 14.58 -13.29 8.06
CA SER A 90 14.80 -13.91 6.74
C SER A 90 15.92 -13.25 5.93
N ASP A 91 16.25 -11.99 6.24
CA ASP A 91 17.25 -11.20 5.54
C ASP A 91 18.63 -11.30 6.21
N GLY A 92 18.72 -12.06 7.34
CA GLY A 92 19.95 -12.32 8.08
C GLY A 92 20.26 -11.27 9.15
N ASP A 93 19.40 -10.29 9.35
CA ASP A 93 19.54 -9.26 10.37
C ASP A 93 19.27 -9.86 11.76
N ARG A 94 20.15 -9.53 12.72
CA ARG A 94 20.06 -10.01 14.10
C ARG A 94 19.41 -8.95 14.98
N GLU A 95 18.25 -9.27 15.52
CA GLU A 95 17.55 -8.46 16.54
C GLU A 95 17.79 -9.07 17.92
N VAL A 96 18.28 -8.25 18.87
CA VAL A 96 18.53 -8.66 20.26
C VAL A 96 17.47 -8.00 21.14
N THR A 97 16.64 -8.82 21.77
CA THR A 97 15.64 -8.38 22.75
C THR A 97 16.09 -8.80 24.14
N TYR A 98 16.08 -7.88 25.08
CA TYR A 98 16.50 -8.08 26.46
C TYR A 98 15.27 -8.32 27.35
N TYR A 99 15.38 -9.24 28.30
CA TYR A 99 14.30 -9.62 29.21
C TYR A 99 14.75 -9.64 30.68
N PHE A 100 13.86 -9.20 31.57
CA PHE A 100 13.94 -9.35 32.98
C PHE A 100 12.90 -10.34 33.47
N GLN A 101 13.28 -11.23 34.41
CA GLN A 101 12.35 -11.99 35.20
C GLN A 101 12.23 -11.29 36.56
N LEU A 102 11.02 -10.79 36.83
CA LEU A 102 10.73 -9.96 37.98
C LEU A 102 9.76 -10.69 38.92
N ARG A 103 9.97 -10.50 40.22
CA ARG A 103 9.05 -10.96 41.25
C ARG A 103 8.68 -9.80 42.14
N PHE A 104 7.42 -9.64 42.46
CA PHE A 104 6.95 -8.64 43.39
C PHE A 104 5.74 -9.15 44.17
N GLU A 105 5.44 -8.51 45.30
CA GLU A 105 4.27 -8.77 46.11
C GLU A 105 3.26 -7.62 45.92
N THR A 106 2.00 -7.98 45.73
CA THR A 106 0.90 -7.00 45.65
C THR A 106 0.50 -6.55 47.05
N ASN A 107 -0.24 -5.43 47.13
CA ASN A 107 -0.79 -4.97 48.43
C ASN A 107 -1.73 -5.97 49.10
N ARG A 108 -2.15 -7.03 48.39
CA ARG A 108 -3.00 -8.11 48.91
C ARG A 108 -2.20 -9.32 49.38
N GLY A 109 -0.86 -9.25 49.38
CA GLY A 109 0.04 -10.34 49.73
C GLY A 109 0.18 -11.41 48.63
N GLU A 110 -0.23 -11.14 47.43
CA GLU A 110 -0.11 -12.06 46.30
C GLU A 110 1.26 -11.89 45.61
N THR A 111 2.00 -12.98 45.46
CA THR A 111 3.31 -12.97 44.80
C THR A 111 3.14 -13.17 43.29
N ILE A 112 3.58 -12.20 42.50
CA ILE A 112 3.53 -12.22 41.03
C ILE A 112 4.93 -12.41 40.46
N ASN A 113 5.07 -13.38 39.56
CA ASN A 113 6.28 -13.57 38.76
C ASN A 113 5.96 -13.22 37.30
N LEU A 114 6.74 -12.34 36.69
CA LEU A 114 6.52 -11.92 35.30
C LEU A 114 7.83 -11.77 34.54
N THR A 115 7.75 -11.89 33.21
CA THR A 115 8.86 -11.62 32.29
C THR A 115 8.52 -10.38 31.47
N ARG A 116 9.42 -9.38 31.50
CA ARG A 116 9.25 -8.12 30.75
C ARG A 116 10.43 -7.89 29.81
N SER A 117 10.13 -7.42 28.60
CA SER A 117 11.16 -6.88 27.72
C SER A 117 11.60 -5.51 28.22
N VAL A 118 12.90 -5.26 28.17
CA VAL A 118 13.53 -4.03 28.67
C VAL A 118 14.48 -3.43 27.63
N GLY A 119 14.73 -2.13 27.74
CA GLY A 119 15.71 -1.47 26.89
C GLY A 119 17.14 -1.90 27.24
N SER A 120 18.05 -1.88 26.26
CA SER A 120 19.45 -2.28 26.42
C SER A 120 20.20 -1.50 27.53
N SER A 121 19.85 -0.24 27.75
CA SER A 121 20.45 0.58 28.80
C SER A 121 20.07 0.08 30.20
N LEU A 122 18.78 -0.22 30.43
CA LEU A 122 18.30 -0.75 31.70
C LEU A 122 18.90 -2.14 31.98
N TYR A 123 18.92 -3.00 30.93
CA TYR A 123 19.51 -4.34 31.03
C TYR A 123 20.99 -4.33 31.45
N ARG A 124 21.79 -3.40 30.92
CA ARG A 124 23.22 -3.30 31.28
C ARG A 124 23.49 -2.72 32.64
N ASN A 125 22.59 -1.84 33.11
CA ASN A 125 22.77 -1.11 34.36
C ASN A 125 22.08 -1.75 35.58
N SER A 126 21.47 -2.92 35.42
CA SER A 126 20.82 -3.65 36.51
C SER A 126 21.46 -5.02 36.69
N ASP A 127 21.66 -5.46 37.95
CA ASP A 127 22.19 -6.77 38.30
C ASP A 127 21.13 -7.66 38.94
N ILE A 128 21.35 -8.99 38.85
CA ILE A 128 20.45 -9.95 39.48
C ILE A 128 20.46 -9.71 40.99
N GLY A 129 19.30 -9.64 41.59
CA GLY A 129 19.08 -9.27 42.99
C GLY A 129 18.76 -7.79 43.22
N ASP A 130 18.89 -6.93 42.19
CA ASP A 130 18.48 -5.55 42.30
C ASP A 130 16.97 -5.41 42.44
N ARG A 131 16.56 -4.32 43.10
CA ARG A 131 15.17 -3.91 43.20
C ARG A 131 14.83 -2.90 42.12
N VAL A 132 13.93 -3.27 41.21
CA VAL A 132 13.47 -2.43 40.11
C VAL A 132 12.11 -1.84 40.48
N PRO A 133 11.92 -0.51 40.44
CA PRO A 133 10.60 0.10 40.62
C PRO A 133 9.70 -0.27 39.45
N ILE A 134 8.49 -0.70 39.76
CA ILE A 134 7.46 -1.04 38.79
C ILE A 134 6.12 -0.46 39.22
N TRP A 135 5.23 -0.24 38.27
CA TRP A 135 3.83 0.09 38.51
C TRP A 135 2.97 -1.07 38.01
N TYR A 136 2.02 -1.54 38.82
CA TYR A 136 1.09 -2.59 38.42
C TYR A 136 -0.36 -2.12 38.61
N LEU A 137 -1.29 -2.70 37.86
CA LEU A 137 -2.72 -2.44 38.02
C LEU A 137 -3.28 -3.33 39.15
N GLU A 138 -4.00 -2.74 40.11
CA GLU A 138 -4.59 -3.48 41.21
C GLU A 138 -5.66 -4.49 40.75
N SER A 139 -6.36 -4.17 39.64
CA SER A 139 -7.35 -5.04 39.01
C SER A 139 -6.75 -6.13 38.09
N ALA A 140 -5.48 -5.98 37.67
CA ALA A 140 -4.78 -6.91 36.78
C ALA A 140 -3.28 -6.87 37.08
N PRO A 141 -2.78 -7.52 38.16
CA PRO A 141 -1.41 -7.40 38.63
C PRO A 141 -0.32 -7.81 37.63
N ASP A 142 -0.65 -8.68 36.66
CA ASP A 142 0.26 -9.07 35.59
C ASP A 142 0.53 -7.92 34.59
N THR A 143 -0.31 -6.89 34.60
CA THR A 143 -0.16 -5.72 33.75
C THR A 143 0.67 -4.66 34.46
N THR A 144 1.90 -4.47 33.99
CA THR A 144 2.88 -3.61 34.66
C THR A 144 3.50 -2.58 33.72
N GLU A 145 3.95 -1.44 34.25
CA GLU A 145 4.85 -0.48 33.62
C GLU A 145 6.17 -0.43 34.37
N LEU A 146 7.29 -0.38 33.65
CA LEU A 146 8.62 -0.18 34.24
C LEU A 146 8.90 1.31 34.51
N ARG A 147 8.24 2.19 33.77
CA ARG A 147 8.32 3.64 33.95
C ARG A 147 6.91 4.19 33.97
N ARG A 148 6.59 5.01 34.95
CA ARG A 148 5.29 5.65 35.01
C ARG A 148 5.02 6.44 33.72
N GLY A 149 3.88 6.18 33.08
CA GLY A 149 3.47 6.82 31.83
C GLY A 149 4.11 6.23 30.57
N GLU A 150 4.68 5.03 30.63
CA GLU A 150 5.21 4.31 29.47
C GLU A 150 4.12 4.14 28.38
N ASN A 151 2.93 3.69 28.76
CA ASN A 151 1.79 3.54 27.83
C ASN A 151 1.29 4.88 27.28
N ARG A 152 1.34 5.95 28.09
CA ARG A 152 0.99 7.29 27.62
C ARG A 152 1.96 7.78 26.55
N THR A 153 3.26 7.61 26.79
CA THR A 153 4.30 7.97 25.83
C THR A 153 4.16 7.16 24.54
N ALA A 154 3.94 5.84 24.67
CA ALA A 154 3.68 4.96 23.52
C ALA A 154 2.46 5.42 22.70
N SER A 155 1.36 5.79 23.38
CA SER A 155 0.16 6.32 22.70
C SER A 155 0.45 7.61 21.93
N ILE A 156 1.20 8.55 22.50
CA ILE A 156 1.57 9.81 21.85
C ILE A 156 2.40 9.55 20.60
N ILE A 157 3.45 8.73 20.73
CA ILE A 157 4.33 8.38 19.59
C ILE A 157 3.51 7.71 18.47
N THR A 158 2.69 6.72 18.83
CA THR A 158 1.87 6.00 17.85
C THR A 158 0.87 6.92 17.14
N ARG A 159 0.32 7.94 17.82
CA ARG A 159 -0.55 8.95 17.20
C ARG A 159 0.18 9.81 16.17
N TRP A 160 1.40 10.23 16.45
CA TRP A 160 2.19 10.99 15.49
C TRP A 160 2.51 10.16 14.25
N ILE A 161 2.87 8.88 14.43
CA ILE A 161 3.09 7.97 13.33
C ILE A 161 1.78 7.77 12.54
N ALA A 162 0.65 7.56 13.21
CA ALA A 162 -0.66 7.43 12.58
C ALA A 162 -1.04 8.69 11.75
N LEU A 163 -0.73 9.90 12.25
CA LEU A 163 -0.95 11.14 11.52
C LEU A 163 -0.15 11.16 10.20
N ILE A 164 1.11 10.76 10.22
CA ILE A 164 1.95 10.68 9.01
C ILE A 164 1.33 9.71 7.99
N PHE A 165 0.90 8.52 8.42
CA PHE A 165 0.22 7.55 7.55
C PHE A 165 -1.14 8.05 7.06
N GLY A 166 -1.86 8.84 7.87
CA GLY A 166 -3.10 9.51 7.46
C GLY A 166 -2.88 10.49 6.32
N VAL A 167 -1.85 11.34 6.43
CA VAL A 167 -1.46 12.26 5.35
C VAL A 167 -1.03 11.49 4.10
N ALA A 168 -0.24 10.42 4.26
CA ALA A 168 0.16 9.56 3.14
C ALA A 168 -1.04 8.90 2.45
N ALA A 169 -2.05 8.42 3.22
CA ALA A 169 -3.29 7.88 2.68
C ALA A 169 -4.08 8.91 1.86
N LEU A 170 -4.20 10.15 2.36
CA LEU A 170 -4.85 11.24 1.65
C LEU A 170 -4.14 11.56 0.33
N LEU A 171 -2.81 11.62 0.33
CA LEU A 171 -2.02 11.83 -0.88
C LEU A 171 -2.16 10.67 -1.86
N ALA A 172 -2.09 9.42 -1.37
CA ALA A 172 -2.27 8.21 -2.17
C ALA A 172 -3.68 8.12 -2.80
N MET A 173 -4.70 8.70 -2.18
CA MET A 173 -6.05 8.83 -2.72
C MET A 173 -6.15 9.99 -3.71
N TRP A 174 -5.55 11.14 -3.38
CA TRP A 174 -5.66 12.37 -4.15
C TRP A 174 -5.05 12.28 -5.55
N PHE A 175 -3.79 11.79 -5.65
CA PHE A 175 -3.08 11.76 -6.94
C PHE A 175 -3.77 10.84 -7.98
N PRO A 176 -4.07 9.56 -7.71
CA PRO A 176 -4.79 8.72 -8.65
C PRO A 176 -6.25 9.18 -8.82
N GLY A 177 -6.89 9.70 -7.78
CA GLY A 177 -8.25 10.23 -7.84
C GLY A 177 -8.39 11.37 -8.84
N ARG A 178 -7.52 12.38 -8.76
CA ARG A 178 -7.51 13.50 -9.73
C ARG A 178 -7.29 13.02 -11.17
N LYS A 179 -6.38 12.07 -11.37
CA LYS A 179 -6.11 11.50 -12.70
C LYS A 179 -7.32 10.71 -13.23
N ALA A 180 -7.96 9.90 -12.37
CA ALA A 180 -9.13 9.13 -12.75
C ALA A 180 -10.33 10.04 -13.10
N VAL A 181 -10.57 11.10 -12.31
CA VAL A 181 -11.61 12.11 -12.62
C VAL A 181 -11.32 12.82 -13.93
N ALA A 182 -10.06 13.22 -14.19
CA ALA A 182 -9.68 13.86 -15.43
C ALA A 182 -9.88 12.91 -16.64
N ALA A 183 -9.57 11.62 -16.50
CA ALA A 183 -9.78 10.61 -17.53
C ALA A 183 -11.27 10.41 -17.83
N VAL A 184 -12.11 10.23 -16.80
CA VAL A 184 -13.57 10.09 -16.96
C VAL A 184 -14.17 11.33 -17.60
N ARG A 185 -13.73 12.52 -17.18
CA ARG A 185 -14.21 13.79 -17.74
C ARG A 185 -13.83 13.92 -19.23
N ALA A 186 -12.59 13.56 -19.60
CA ALA A 186 -12.16 13.56 -20.98
C ALA A 186 -12.99 12.57 -21.82
N GLY A 187 -13.18 11.33 -21.36
CA GLY A 187 -14.01 10.34 -22.05
C GLY A 187 -15.46 10.78 -22.24
N ARG A 188 -16.05 11.51 -21.27
CA ARG A 188 -17.45 11.96 -21.34
C ARG A 188 -17.65 13.25 -22.14
N TYR A 189 -16.75 14.21 -21.99
CA TYR A 189 -16.95 15.59 -22.47
C TYR A 189 -15.83 16.08 -23.39
N GLY A 190 -14.71 15.34 -23.51
CA GLY A 190 -13.61 15.73 -24.37
C GLY A 190 -13.96 15.66 -25.84
N THR A 191 -13.31 16.49 -26.67
CA THR A 191 -13.38 16.39 -28.13
C THR A 191 -12.75 15.08 -28.58
N ARG A 192 -13.43 14.37 -29.48
CA ARG A 192 -12.89 13.16 -30.12
C ARG A 192 -11.93 13.57 -31.21
N GLU A 193 -10.72 13.09 -31.18
CA GLU A 193 -9.69 13.34 -32.16
C GLU A 193 -9.01 12.04 -32.59
N THR A 194 -8.43 12.02 -33.76
CA THR A 194 -7.62 10.91 -34.27
C THR A 194 -6.15 11.22 -33.99
N ALA A 195 -5.43 10.24 -33.44
CA ALA A 195 -3.99 10.32 -33.20
C ALA A 195 -3.30 9.12 -33.86
N ARG A 196 -2.02 9.27 -34.21
CA ARG A 196 -1.23 8.23 -34.88
C ARG A 196 -0.33 7.54 -33.87
N VAL A 197 -0.40 6.20 -33.79
CA VAL A 197 0.48 5.39 -32.95
C VAL A 197 1.93 5.56 -33.39
N THR A 198 2.80 5.90 -32.46
CA THR A 198 4.26 5.98 -32.67
C THR A 198 4.98 4.70 -32.22
N GLY A 199 4.39 3.93 -31.29
CA GLY A 199 4.92 2.66 -30.84
C GLY A 199 4.48 2.27 -29.43
N THR A 200 5.27 1.41 -28.81
CA THR A 200 5.07 0.98 -27.42
C THR A 200 6.33 1.25 -26.59
N LYS A 201 6.13 1.75 -25.37
CA LYS A 201 7.21 2.06 -24.42
C LYS A 201 7.14 1.15 -23.21
N ARG A 202 8.24 0.48 -22.88
CA ARG A 202 8.35 -0.35 -21.66
C ARG A 202 8.36 0.54 -20.43
N THR A 203 7.63 0.15 -19.38
CA THR A 203 7.67 0.82 -18.08
C THR A 203 8.81 0.29 -17.21
N ASN A 204 9.21 1.07 -16.20
CA ASN A 204 10.30 0.68 -15.28
C ASN A 204 9.85 -0.31 -14.18
N TYR A 205 8.56 -0.65 -14.10
CA TYR A 205 8.06 -1.57 -13.07
C TYR A 205 7.54 -2.88 -13.65
N ARG A 206 7.60 -3.91 -12.82
CA ARG A 206 7.11 -5.26 -13.12
C ARG A 206 5.91 -5.60 -12.25
N VAL A 207 4.98 -6.35 -12.81
CA VAL A 207 3.86 -6.95 -12.06
C VAL A 207 3.89 -8.45 -12.34
N ASN A 208 3.99 -9.28 -11.29
CA ASN A 208 4.19 -10.73 -11.41
C ASN A 208 5.38 -11.08 -12.33
N ASN A 209 6.51 -10.44 -12.07
CA ASN A 209 7.78 -10.57 -12.80
C ASN A 209 7.72 -10.26 -14.31
N ARG A 210 6.63 -9.61 -14.79
CA ARG A 210 6.46 -9.21 -16.20
C ARG A 210 6.39 -7.71 -16.31
N TYR A 211 7.15 -7.14 -17.27
CA TYR A 211 7.09 -5.71 -17.59
C TYR A 211 5.72 -5.31 -18.08
N ARG A 212 5.38 -4.05 -17.86
CA ARG A 212 4.22 -3.39 -18.43
C ARG A 212 4.68 -2.45 -19.52
N TYR A 213 3.78 -2.18 -20.47
CA TYR A 213 4.03 -1.35 -21.65
C TYR A 213 2.94 -0.29 -21.75
N ARG A 214 3.28 0.84 -22.36
CA ARG A 214 2.35 1.91 -22.71
C ARG A 214 2.33 2.08 -24.19
N LEU A 215 1.15 2.31 -24.77
CA LEU A 215 1.01 2.75 -26.13
C LEU A 215 1.39 4.23 -26.19
N THR A 216 2.20 4.62 -27.17
CA THR A 216 2.57 6.01 -27.43
C THR A 216 1.99 6.46 -28.76
N TRP A 217 1.55 7.70 -28.82
CA TRP A 217 0.98 8.30 -30.03
C TRP A 217 1.36 9.75 -30.17
N GLU A 218 1.17 10.26 -31.37
CA GLU A 218 1.27 11.66 -31.73
C GLU A 218 -0.09 12.19 -32.19
N GLU A 219 -0.52 13.30 -31.64
CA GLU A 219 -1.74 14.00 -31.96
C GLU A 219 -1.51 14.86 -33.21
N GLN A 220 -2.58 15.29 -33.91
CA GLN A 220 -2.48 16.14 -35.07
C GLN A 220 -1.78 17.49 -34.85
N ASN A 221 -1.78 17.96 -33.58
CA ASN A 221 -1.11 19.18 -33.15
C ASN A 221 0.37 18.97 -32.76
N GLY A 222 0.94 17.78 -33.01
CA GLY A 222 2.31 17.42 -32.67
C GLY A 222 2.56 17.06 -31.23
N ARG A 223 1.52 16.99 -30.36
CA ARG A 223 1.67 16.56 -28.98
C ARG A 223 1.78 15.04 -28.89
N HIS A 224 2.65 14.58 -27.99
CA HIS A 224 2.79 13.16 -27.70
C HIS A 224 1.94 12.76 -26.50
N GLY A 225 1.29 11.58 -26.60
CA GLY A 225 0.51 11.00 -25.53
C GLY A 225 0.98 9.58 -25.18
N GLU A 226 0.64 9.14 -23.98
CA GLU A 226 0.93 7.78 -23.49
C GLU A 226 -0.33 7.20 -22.83
N SER A 227 -0.62 5.91 -23.08
CA SER A 227 -1.70 5.17 -22.44
C SER A 227 -1.39 4.83 -20.98
N LEU A 228 -2.36 4.24 -20.28
CA LEU A 228 -2.11 3.51 -19.04
C LEU A 228 -1.24 2.28 -19.35
N ALA A 229 -0.78 1.63 -18.28
CA ALA A 229 0.09 0.45 -18.44
C ALA A 229 -0.71 -0.82 -18.72
N TYR A 230 -0.27 -1.58 -19.72
CA TYR A 230 -0.88 -2.81 -20.22
C TYR A 230 0.13 -3.96 -20.23
N LYS A 231 -0.35 -5.18 -20.43
CA LYS A 231 0.50 -6.31 -20.81
C LYS A 231 0.89 -6.18 -22.27
N GLU A 232 2.06 -6.67 -22.66
CA GLU A 232 2.57 -6.56 -24.03
C GLU A 232 1.58 -7.07 -25.09
N HIS A 233 1.03 -8.27 -24.89
CA HIS A 233 0.09 -8.88 -25.84
C HIS A 233 -1.21 -8.08 -26.02
N GLN A 234 -1.58 -7.21 -25.08
CA GLN A 234 -2.77 -6.35 -25.19
C GLN A 234 -2.52 -5.16 -26.12
N LEU A 235 -1.26 -4.78 -26.34
CA LEU A 235 -0.87 -3.68 -27.23
C LEU A 235 -0.37 -4.17 -28.59
N SER A 236 -0.10 -5.47 -28.75
CA SER A 236 0.39 -6.05 -30.01
C SER A 236 -0.49 -5.77 -31.25
N PRO A 237 -1.82 -5.60 -31.13
CA PRO A 237 -2.65 -5.22 -32.29
C PRO A 237 -2.40 -3.81 -32.82
N TYR A 238 -1.83 -2.91 -31.98
CA TYR A 238 -1.64 -1.50 -32.33
C TYR A 238 -0.23 -1.30 -32.90
N GLN A 239 -0.16 -1.16 -34.22
CA GLN A 239 1.10 -1.00 -34.93
C GLN A 239 1.46 0.48 -35.11
N PRO A 240 2.77 0.84 -35.19
CA PRO A 240 3.19 2.18 -35.56
C PRO A 240 2.56 2.64 -36.87
N GLY A 241 2.09 3.88 -36.91
CA GLY A 241 1.38 4.47 -38.06
C GLY A 241 -0.13 4.26 -38.03
N GLN A 242 -0.66 3.35 -37.22
CA GLN A 242 -2.10 3.13 -37.11
C GLN A 242 -2.80 4.31 -36.42
N GLU A 243 -3.99 4.62 -36.87
CA GLU A 243 -4.85 5.63 -36.26
C GLU A 243 -5.62 5.07 -35.07
N ILE A 244 -5.67 5.85 -34.00
CA ILE A 244 -6.43 5.55 -32.79
C ILE A 244 -7.28 6.75 -32.36
N THR A 245 -8.39 6.48 -31.71
CA THR A 245 -9.25 7.51 -31.12
C THR A 245 -8.72 7.97 -29.77
N VAL A 246 -8.59 9.27 -29.59
CA VAL A 246 -8.24 9.91 -28.33
C VAL A 246 -9.28 10.97 -27.95
N TYR A 247 -9.48 11.18 -26.65
CA TYR A 247 -10.38 12.22 -26.12
C TYR A 247 -9.54 13.31 -25.46
N GLN A 248 -9.71 14.54 -25.92
CA GLN A 248 -8.99 15.68 -25.37
C GLN A 248 -9.42 15.99 -23.94
N GLY A 249 -8.47 16.01 -23.03
CA GLY A 249 -8.66 16.46 -21.66
C GLY A 249 -7.98 17.81 -21.41
N ILE A 250 -8.16 18.38 -20.21
CA ILE A 250 -7.61 19.71 -19.88
C ILE A 250 -6.07 19.75 -19.99
N LYS A 251 -5.38 18.67 -19.60
CA LYS A 251 -3.91 18.64 -19.56
C LYS A 251 -3.29 17.71 -20.60
N ARG A 252 -4.01 16.67 -21.03
CA ARG A 252 -3.55 15.67 -21.99
C ARG A 252 -4.73 14.96 -22.63
N ALA A 253 -4.49 14.37 -23.80
CA ALA A 253 -5.42 13.44 -24.39
C ALA A 253 -5.40 12.07 -23.69
N TRP A 254 -6.51 11.37 -23.76
CA TRP A 254 -6.71 10.03 -23.22
C TRP A 254 -7.14 9.09 -24.33
N TRP A 255 -6.47 7.97 -24.45
CA TRP A 255 -6.82 6.96 -25.42
C TRP A 255 -8.17 6.30 -25.10
N SER A 256 -8.98 6.02 -26.15
CA SER A 256 -10.29 5.34 -25.99
C SER A 256 -10.17 3.99 -25.28
N GLY A 257 -9.09 3.23 -25.49
CA GLY A 257 -8.80 1.99 -24.77
C GLY A 257 -8.57 2.15 -23.27
N ASP A 258 -8.22 3.35 -22.78
CA ASP A 258 -8.09 3.67 -21.36
C ASP A 258 -9.43 4.02 -20.71
N VAL A 259 -10.24 4.83 -21.39
CA VAL A 259 -11.44 5.47 -20.81
C VAL A 259 -12.76 4.86 -21.32
N GLY A 260 -12.67 3.99 -22.33
CA GLY A 260 -13.81 3.38 -23.01
C GLY A 260 -14.35 4.28 -24.14
N GLU A 261 -15.12 3.68 -25.03
CA GLU A 261 -15.76 4.42 -26.11
C GLU A 261 -17.07 5.07 -25.64
N ARG A 262 -17.40 6.22 -26.27
CA ARG A 262 -18.64 6.91 -25.99
C ARG A 262 -19.76 6.24 -26.80
N PRO A 263 -20.87 5.76 -26.16
CA PRO A 263 -21.99 5.18 -26.91
C PRO A 263 -22.61 6.23 -27.84
N GLY A 264 -22.91 5.85 -29.08
CA GLY A 264 -23.63 6.68 -30.05
C GLY A 264 -22.77 7.45 -31.05
N THR A 265 -21.51 7.09 -31.25
CA THR A 265 -20.61 7.71 -32.27
C THR A 265 -20.08 6.71 -33.29
N SER A 266 -20.87 5.73 -33.69
CA SER A 266 -20.63 5.01 -34.97
C SER A 266 -21.26 5.82 -36.05
N GLU A 267 -20.46 6.62 -36.78
CA GLU A 267 -20.75 7.01 -38.14
C GLU A 267 -20.42 5.88 -39.08
#